data_3ee8f209e89bc149108f74cd8b1b53e3
#
_entry.id   3ee8f209e89bc149108f74cd8b1b53e3
#
_cell.length_a   1.000
_cell.length_b   1.000
_cell.length_c   1.000
_cell.angle_alpha   90.00
_cell.angle_beta   90.00
_cell.angle_gamma   90.00
#
_symmetry.space_group_name_H-M   'P 1'
#
loop_
_entity.id
_entity.type
_entity.pdbx_description
1 polymer ?
#
loop_
_entity_poly.entity_id
_entity_poly.type
_entity_poly.pdbx_seq_one_letter_code
_entity_poly.pdbx_strand_id
1 'polypeptide(L)'
;MKIGANYTPSQGWFHSWLDLDIDATRRDFEGIAQLGLDHVRLFPLWPLLQPNRGLVRPRALDDVVSVVRAAGEFDLEVTVDALNGHLSSYDFLPSWVITWHTSNLFTDPLVKAGQTDLISQLATRLREEPNATGMTVGNEFPQYAALAPGHHHPTRSECTVDDAQTWLETMLGTMRDQWPDGRFWFGFDDDLWFVDDHPFTPRHAVTQGSATTVHSWVFAQVGPRFGEGHPALTWFPRYLLELARAWSHDPERPLWLQEVGAPRTHVPDSSSAAFMTTTMASLTSTPGLEAITWWCSHDVSRDLLDFPELEYSLGLFTKDGKPKPEALALSDMLPDLHNAQPQHQLDEPLEFSANWDTGAGRSVCSPMGDLFAQWVDQAEQTGRAPRLALRPTPGLTDREALASARAH
;
A
#
# COMPACT_ATOMS: atom_id res chain seq x y z
N MET A 1 3.08 14.95 10.63
CA MET A 1 2.92 13.78 9.74
C MET A 1 4.03 12.79 10.06
N LYS A 2 3.76 11.48 10.10
CA LYS A 2 4.77 10.44 10.39
C LYS A 2 5.43 9.94 9.11
N ILE A 3 6.72 9.66 9.17
CA ILE A 3 7.51 9.18 8.04
C ILE A 3 8.16 7.84 8.41
N GLY A 4 8.02 6.83 7.57
CA GLY A 4 8.55 5.50 7.86
C GLY A 4 9.01 4.74 6.63
N ALA A 5 9.35 3.47 6.81
CA ALA A 5 9.74 2.56 5.75
C ALA A 5 8.99 1.22 5.82
N ASN A 6 8.66 0.68 4.66
CA ASN A 6 8.28 -0.70 4.53
C ASN A 6 9.55 -1.55 4.79
N TYR A 7 9.51 -2.40 5.81
CA TYR A 7 10.69 -3.13 6.22
C TYR A 7 10.93 -4.35 5.32
N THR A 8 12.00 -4.28 4.56
CA THR A 8 12.58 -5.39 3.81
C THR A 8 13.87 -5.80 4.50
N PRO A 9 13.97 -6.98 5.13
CA PRO A 9 15.17 -7.40 5.84
C PRO A 9 16.41 -7.39 4.94
N SER A 10 17.51 -6.80 5.42
CA SER A 10 18.78 -6.72 4.70
C SER A 10 19.36 -8.10 4.37
N GLN A 11 19.04 -9.10 5.19
CA GLN A 11 19.46 -10.48 5.00
C GLN A 11 18.24 -11.35 4.70
N GLY A 12 18.26 -12.04 3.57
CA GLY A 12 17.25 -13.01 3.18
C GLY A 12 15.91 -12.44 2.75
N TRP A 13 15.76 -11.10 2.68
CA TRP A 13 14.51 -10.45 2.32
C TRP A 13 13.37 -11.02 3.18
N PHE A 14 12.13 -11.23 2.68
CA PHE A 14 11.04 -11.83 3.47
C PHE A 14 11.22 -13.32 3.77
N HIS A 15 12.20 -14.00 3.15
CA HIS A 15 12.59 -15.36 3.55
C HIS A 15 13.27 -15.42 4.93
N SER A 16 13.72 -14.27 5.48
CA SER A 16 14.23 -14.16 6.85
C SER A 16 13.29 -14.72 7.92
N TRP A 17 11.96 -14.74 7.66
CA TRP A 17 10.97 -15.36 8.53
C TRP A 17 11.10 -16.88 8.66
N LEU A 18 11.85 -17.56 7.77
CA LEU A 18 12.15 -19.00 7.87
C LEU A 18 13.20 -19.28 8.94
N ASP A 19 14.17 -18.39 9.10
CA ASP A 19 15.30 -18.53 10.01
C ASP A 19 15.69 -17.13 10.55
N LEU A 20 14.89 -16.65 11.50
CA LEU A 20 14.94 -15.26 11.99
C LEU A 20 16.25 -14.96 12.73
N ASP A 21 17.09 -14.08 12.17
CA ASP A 21 18.22 -13.45 12.85
C ASP A 21 17.78 -12.10 13.45
N ILE A 22 17.43 -12.13 14.74
CA ILE A 22 16.94 -10.95 15.45
C ILE A 22 18.04 -9.89 15.63
N ASP A 23 19.32 -10.27 15.64
CA ASP A 23 20.43 -9.31 15.77
C ASP A 23 20.69 -8.61 14.42
N ALA A 24 20.49 -9.29 13.28
CA ALA A 24 20.45 -8.63 11.98
C ALA A 24 19.27 -7.64 11.89
N THR A 25 18.10 -8.04 12.33
CA THR A 25 16.90 -7.20 12.39
C THR A 25 17.13 -5.94 13.25
N ARG A 26 17.78 -6.07 14.41
CA ARG A 26 18.15 -4.91 15.26
C ARG A 26 19.07 -3.94 14.54
N ARG A 27 20.09 -4.43 13.81
CA ARG A 27 20.98 -3.56 13.02
C ARG A 27 20.23 -2.79 11.94
N ASP A 28 19.28 -3.46 11.30
CA ASP A 28 18.43 -2.81 10.29
C ASP A 28 17.59 -1.68 10.91
N PHE A 29 16.95 -1.95 12.05
CA PHE A 29 16.13 -0.96 12.76
C PHE A 29 16.96 0.19 13.35
N GLU A 30 18.16 -0.09 13.86
CA GLU A 30 19.09 0.95 14.27
C GLU A 30 19.40 1.92 13.11
N GLY A 31 19.69 1.39 11.92
CA GLY A 31 19.91 2.22 10.72
C GLY A 31 18.68 3.05 10.34
N ILE A 32 17.49 2.46 10.38
CA ILE A 32 16.22 3.15 10.08
C ILE A 32 15.97 4.28 11.09
N ALA A 33 16.16 4.02 12.39
CA ALA A 33 16.01 5.02 13.44
C ALA A 33 17.06 6.13 13.35
N GLN A 34 18.31 5.81 12.96
CA GLN A 34 19.37 6.81 12.75
C GLN A 34 19.06 7.78 11.59
N LEU A 35 18.26 7.37 10.61
CA LEU A 35 17.72 8.31 9.59
C LEU A 35 16.67 9.25 10.18
N GLY A 36 16.13 8.98 11.36
CA GLY A 36 15.09 9.75 12.02
C GLY A 36 13.67 9.35 11.61
N LEU A 37 13.46 8.14 11.06
CA LEU A 37 12.14 7.64 10.69
C LEU A 37 11.33 7.25 11.94
N ASP A 38 10.00 7.40 11.86
CA ASP A 38 9.07 7.21 12.97
C ASP A 38 8.54 5.78 13.10
N HIS A 39 8.41 5.07 11.96
CA HIS A 39 7.73 3.78 11.94
C HIS A 39 8.23 2.83 10.86
N VAL A 40 7.90 1.55 11.06
CA VAL A 40 8.07 0.51 10.06
C VAL A 40 6.77 -0.27 9.85
N ARG A 41 6.56 -0.78 8.64
CA ARG A 41 5.50 -1.73 8.30
C ARG A 41 6.13 -3.10 8.04
N LEU A 42 5.65 -4.15 8.71
CA LEU A 42 6.21 -5.50 8.70
C LEU A 42 5.34 -6.46 7.88
N PHE A 43 6.00 -7.41 7.22
CA PHE A 43 5.39 -8.36 6.29
C PHE A 43 5.72 -9.82 6.66
N PRO A 44 5.18 -10.36 7.77
CA PRO A 44 5.31 -11.79 8.03
C PRO A 44 4.52 -12.59 6.99
N LEU A 45 5.12 -13.65 6.45
CA LEU A 45 4.51 -14.40 5.34
C LEU A 45 3.38 -15.30 5.84
N TRP A 46 2.19 -15.14 5.26
CA TRP A 46 0.99 -15.92 5.63
C TRP A 46 1.23 -17.45 5.67
N PRO A 47 1.85 -18.10 4.65
CA PRO A 47 2.07 -19.54 4.69
C PRO A 47 3.01 -19.98 5.83
N LEU A 48 3.85 -19.11 6.36
CA LEU A 48 4.71 -19.42 7.50
C LEU A 48 3.99 -19.26 8.83
N LEU A 49 3.07 -18.31 8.92
CA LEU A 49 2.22 -18.12 10.09
C LEU A 49 1.17 -19.23 10.19
N GLN A 50 0.54 -19.59 9.06
CA GLN A 50 -0.59 -20.53 8.99
C GLN A 50 -0.40 -21.54 7.86
N PRO A 51 0.51 -22.53 8.02
CA PRO A 51 0.80 -23.53 6.98
C PRO A 51 -0.35 -24.50 6.72
N ASN A 52 -1.33 -24.59 7.61
CA ASN A 52 -2.58 -25.32 7.46
C ASN A 52 -3.72 -24.51 8.05
N ARG A 53 -4.93 -24.62 7.50
CA ARG A 53 -6.11 -23.87 7.92
C ARG A 53 -6.38 -23.95 9.42
N GLY A 54 -6.20 -25.09 10.03
CA GLY A 54 -6.39 -25.32 11.47
C GLY A 54 -5.10 -25.17 12.30
N LEU A 55 -4.01 -24.67 11.74
CA LEU A 55 -2.73 -24.54 12.41
C LEU A 55 -2.13 -23.15 12.21
N VAL A 56 -2.43 -22.22 13.11
CA VAL A 56 -1.65 -21.01 13.31
C VAL A 56 -0.46 -21.38 14.23
N ARG A 57 0.77 -21.14 13.76
CA ARG A 57 1.99 -21.54 14.46
C ARG A 57 2.31 -20.56 15.60
N PRO A 58 2.23 -20.99 16.89
CA PRO A 58 2.53 -20.09 18.01
C PRO A 58 3.94 -19.52 17.93
N ARG A 59 4.94 -20.34 17.56
CA ARG A 59 6.33 -19.91 17.41
C ARG A 59 6.49 -18.81 16.36
N ALA A 60 5.80 -18.91 15.22
CA ALA A 60 5.86 -17.87 14.19
C ALA A 60 5.22 -16.55 14.65
N LEU A 61 4.16 -16.61 15.46
CA LEU A 61 3.61 -15.41 16.10
C LEU A 61 4.56 -14.82 17.13
N ASP A 62 5.29 -15.66 17.89
CA ASP A 62 6.32 -15.20 18.84
C ASP A 62 7.50 -14.54 18.09
N ASP A 63 7.86 -15.04 16.91
CA ASP A 63 8.87 -14.43 16.05
C ASP A 63 8.42 -13.03 15.58
N VAL A 64 7.14 -12.83 15.17
CA VAL A 64 6.59 -11.52 14.84
C VAL A 64 6.68 -10.57 16.03
N VAL A 65 6.26 -11.00 17.22
CA VAL A 65 6.35 -10.21 18.45
C VAL A 65 7.81 -9.83 18.75
N SER A 66 8.76 -10.75 18.53
CA SER A 66 10.18 -10.48 18.75
C SER A 66 10.71 -9.38 17.83
N VAL A 67 10.27 -9.36 16.57
CA VAL A 67 10.61 -8.29 15.61
C VAL A 67 9.97 -6.97 16.02
N VAL A 68 8.69 -6.98 16.45
CA VAL A 68 8.02 -5.77 16.95
C VAL A 68 8.77 -5.18 18.15
N ARG A 69 9.14 -6.01 19.11
CA ARG A 69 9.92 -5.58 20.28
C ARG A 69 11.29 -5.01 19.91
N ALA A 70 11.98 -5.65 18.95
CA ALA A 70 13.26 -5.15 18.45
C ALA A 70 13.13 -3.74 17.82
N ALA A 71 12.04 -3.45 17.11
CA ALA A 71 11.76 -2.09 16.61
C ALA A 71 11.54 -1.11 17.76
N GLY A 72 10.85 -1.54 18.82
CA GLY A 72 10.64 -0.74 20.04
C GLY A 72 11.90 -0.38 20.81
N GLU A 73 12.99 -1.16 20.68
CA GLU A 73 14.30 -0.82 21.27
C GLU A 73 14.90 0.48 20.66
N PHE A 74 14.39 0.89 19.49
CA PHE A 74 14.81 2.09 18.75
C PHE A 74 13.68 3.13 18.58
N ASP A 75 12.66 3.07 19.42
CA ASP A 75 11.50 3.97 19.41
C ASP A 75 10.69 3.96 18.10
N LEU A 76 10.80 2.91 17.29
CA LEU A 76 10.04 2.75 16.05
C LEU A 76 8.63 2.20 16.35
N GLU A 77 7.61 2.89 15.84
CA GLU A 77 6.25 2.35 15.81
C GLU A 77 6.13 1.27 14.73
N VAL A 78 5.23 0.33 14.96
CA VAL A 78 5.08 -0.83 14.08
C VAL A 78 3.64 -1.03 13.64
N THR A 79 3.44 -1.25 12.35
CA THR A 79 2.22 -1.82 11.78
C THR A 79 2.55 -3.17 11.15
N VAL A 80 1.70 -4.18 11.36
CA VAL A 80 1.92 -5.55 10.87
C VAL A 80 0.85 -5.92 9.85
N ASP A 81 1.27 -6.41 8.70
CA ASP A 81 0.37 -6.98 7.70
C ASP A 81 0.06 -8.46 8.04
N ALA A 82 -1.22 -8.83 8.06
CA ALA A 82 -1.65 -10.16 8.50
C ALA A 82 -1.63 -11.22 7.38
N LEU A 83 -2.29 -10.93 6.25
CA LEU A 83 -2.45 -11.85 5.13
C LEU A 83 -1.52 -11.46 3.98
N ASN A 84 -0.20 -11.60 4.20
CA ASN A 84 0.76 -11.31 3.14
C ASN A 84 0.80 -12.45 2.14
N GLY A 85 0.03 -12.26 1.06
CA GLY A 85 -0.01 -13.12 -0.10
C GLY A 85 0.87 -12.58 -1.23
N HIS A 86 0.73 -11.30 -1.59
CA HIS A 86 1.48 -10.68 -2.68
C HIS A 86 2.54 -9.71 -2.15
N LEU A 87 3.79 -9.89 -2.55
CA LEU A 87 4.93 -9.01 -2.21
C LEU A 87 5.96 -9.04 -3.35
N SER A 88 6.33 -7.88 -3.88
CA SER A 88 7.43 -7.73 -4.85
C SER A 88 7.37 -8.74 -6.01
N SER A 89 6.22 -8.94 -6.62
CA SER A 89 5.96 -9.90 -7.71
C SER A 89 5.97 -11.39 -7.32
N TYR A 90 6.00 -11.71 -6.03
CA TYR A 90 5.86 -13.08 -5.52
C TYR A 90 4.51 -13.28 -4.83
N ASP A 91 3.97 -14.51 -4.97
CA ASP A 91 2.76 -14.94 -4.29
C ASP A 91 3.10 -15.90 -3.15
N PHE A 92 2.71 -15.53 -1.94
CA PHE A 92 2.91 -16.33 -0.72
C PHE A 92 1.58 -16.83 -0.16
N LEU A 93 0.84 -17.59 -0.96
CA LEU A 93 -0.40 -18.20 -0.50
C LEU A 93 -0.13 -19.54 0.21
N PRO A 94 -0.79 -19.83 1.35
CA PRO A 94 -0.66 -21.11 1.99
C PRO A 94 -1.17 -22.26 1.12
N SER A 95 -0.52 -23.41 1.17
CA SER A 95 -0.88 -24.57 0.35
C SER A 95 -2.32 -25.07 0.55
N TRP A 96 -2.93 -24.78 1.69
CA TRP A 96 -4.32 -25.16 1.97
C TRP A 96 -5.36 -24.30 1.23
N VAL A 97 -4.97 -23.14 0.69
CA VAL A 97 -5.82 -22.33 -0.22
C VAL A 97 -5.58 -22.70 -1.68
N ILE A 98 -4.37 -23.18 -2.02
CA ILE A 98 -3.99 -23.61 -3.36
C ILE A 98 -3.98 -25.14 -3.39
N THR A 99 -5.16 -25.75 -3.46
CA THR A 99 -5.33 -27.20 -3.51
C THR A 99 -5.83 -27.64 -4.88
N TRP A 100 -6.02 -28.95 -5.08
CA TRP A 100 -6.71 -29.48 -6.26
C TRP A 100 -8.16 -28.97 -6.36
N HIS A 101 -8.74 -28.61 -5.22
CA HIS A 101 -10.05 -27.97 -5.12
C HIS A 101 -9.78 -26.49 -4.85
N THR A 102 -9.85 -25.68 -5.87
CA THR A 102 -9.66 -24.23 -5.77
C THR A 102 -10.66 -23.65 -4.79
N SER A 103 -10.20 -23.06 -3.72
CA SER A 103 -11.02 -22.34 -2.75
C SER A 103 -11.00 -20.85 -3.07
N ASN A 104 -12.16 -20.23 -2.99
CA ASN A 104 -12.27 -18.79 -3.20
C ASN A 104 -11.77 -18.02 -1.98
N LEU A 105 -10.83 -17.10 -2.16
CA LEU A 105 -10.20 -16.33 -1.09
C LEU A 105 -11.16 -15.39 -0.36
N PHE A 106 -12.23 -14.95 -1.02
CA PHE A 106 -13.15 -13.92 -0.52
C PHE A 106 -14.50 -14.48 -0.09
N THR A 107 -14.96 -15.56 -0.71
CA THR A 107 -16.35 -16.07 -0.51
C THR A 107 -16.43 -17.42 0.17
N ASP A 108 -15.38 -18.28 0.09
CA ASP A 108 -15.38 -19.58 0.74
C ASP A 108 -15.42 -19.43 2.27
N PRO A 109 -16.46 -19.96 2.96
CA PRO A 109 -16.59 -19.78 4.39
C PRO A 109 -15.48 -20.45 5.20
N LEU A 110 -14.85 -21.53 4.70
CA LEU A 110 -13.76 -22.20 5.37
C LEU A 110 -12.44 -21.41 5.24
N VAL A 111 -12.24 -20.76 4.08
CA VAL A 111 -11.10 -19.88 3.88
C VAL A 111 -11.23 -18.66 4.77
N LYS A 112 -12.40 -18.00 4.78
CA LYS A 112 -12.66 -16.86 5.65
C LYS A 112 -12.46 -17.21 7.13
N ALA A 113 -12.93 -18.37 7.58
CA ALA A 113 -12.71 -18.84 8.94
C ALA A 113 -11.22 -19.02 9.28
N GLY A 114 -10.42 -19.54 8.34
CA GLY A 114 -8.97 -19.64 8.51
C GLY A 114 -8.29 -18.27 8.57
N GLN A 115 -8.66 -17.32 7.70
CA GLN A 115 -8.15 -15.96 7.69
C GLN A 115 -8.46 -15.22 8.99
N THR A 116 -9.73 -15.29 9.46
CA THR A 116 -10.13 -14.65 10.72
C THR A 116 -9.46 -15.28 11.94
N ASP A 117 -9.18 -16.59 11.93
CA ASP A 117 -8.43 -17.25 13.01
C ASP A 117 -7.01 -16.70 13.12
N LEU A 118 -6.27 -16.61 12.00
CA LEU A 118 -4.94 -16.00 12.01
C LEU A 118 -4.97 -14.55 12.48
N ILE A 119 -5.87 -13.73 11.90
CA ILE A 119 -6.02 -12.31 12.25
C ILE A 119 -6.30 -12.14 13.75
N SER A 120 -7.23 -12.95 14.30
CA SER A 120 -7.60 -12.91 15.72
C SER A 120 -6.40 -13.22 16.61
N GLN A 121 -5.66 -14.28 16.32
CA GLN A 121 -4.50 -14.68 17.13
C GLN A 121 -3.36 -13.67 17.03
N LEU A 122 -3.11 -13.10 15.86
CA LEU A 122 -2.08 -12.08 15.65
C LEU A 122 -2.46 -10.77 16.38
N ALA A 123 -3.70 -10.28 16.21
CA ALA A 123 -4.19 -9.09 16.89
C ALA A 123 -4.12 -9.22 18.42
N THR A 124 -4.48 -10.39 18.97
CA THR A 124 -4.38 -10.69 20.40
C THR A 124 -2.95 -10.59 20.94
N ARG A 125 -1.94 -10.94 20.12
CA ARG A 125 -0.54 -10.82 20.51
C ARG A 125 -0.04 -9.38 20.42
N LEU A 126 -0.36 -8.70 19.32
CA LEU A 126 0.15 -7.36 19.01
C LEU A 126 -0.41 -6.28 19.93
N ARG A 127 -1.63 -6.40 20.41
CA ARG A 127 -2.24 -5.41 21.33
C ARG A 127 -1.47 -5.29 22.67
N GLU A 128 -0.66 -6.27 23.03
CA GLU A 128 0.14 -6.26 24.26
C GLU A 128 1.49 -5.54 24.04
N GLU A 129 1.84 -5.20 22.81
CA GLU A 129 3.11 -4.57 22.47
C GLU A 129 2.93 -3.05 22.34
N PRO A 130 3.62 -2.24 23.19
CA PRO A 130 3.32 -0.81 23.31
C PRO A 130 3.68 0.01 22.06
N ASN A 131 4.58 -0.48 21.22
CA ASN A 131 4.98 0.17 19.97
C ASN A 131 4.23 -0.38 18.74
N ALA A 132 3.36 -1.39 18.90
CA ALA A 132 2.45 -1.80 17.83
C ALA A 132 1.26 -0.83 17.76
N THR A 133 1.05 -0.18 16.61
CA THR A 133 -0.01 0.81 16.42
C THR A 133 -1.25 0.24 15.76
N GLY A 134 -1.13 -0.90 15.10
CA GLY A 134 -2.25 -1.54 14.41
C GLY A 134 -1.82 -2.61 13.41
N MET A 135 -2.77 -2.99 12.56
CA MET A 135 -2.58 -4.03 11.55
C MET A 135 -3.18 -3.63 10.21
N THR A 136 -2.54 -4.07 9.13
CA THR A 136 -3.13 -4.09 7.79
C THR A 136 -3.66 -5.50 7.50
N VAL A 137 -4.82 -5.63 6.85
CA VAL A 137 -5.39 -6.95 6.51
C VAL A 137 -4.44 -7.74 5.62
N GLY A 138 -3.81 -7.08 4.64
CA GLY A 138 -2.82 -7.68 3.75
C GLY A 138 -2.29 -6.67 2.75
N ASN A 139 -1.14 -6.99 2.14
CA ASN A 139 -0.53 -6.17 1.11
C ASN A 139 -1.16 -6.45 -0.24
N GLU A 140 -1.68 -5.42 -0.90
CA GLU A 140 -2.24 -5.47 -2.26
C GLU A 140 -3.11 -6.72 -2.55
N PHE A 141 -3.78 -7.20 -1.51
CA PHE A 141 -4.61 -8.41 -1.57
C PHE A 141 -5.72 -8.34 -2.63
N PRO A 142 -6.23 -7.15 -3.04
CA PRO A 142 -7.14 -7.00 -4.17
C PRO A 142 -6.65 -7.63 -5.47
N GLN A 143 -5.33 -7.75 -5.68
CA GLN A 143 -4.78 -8.40 -6.88
C GLN A 143 -5.23 -9.86 -7.06
N TYR A 144 -5.66 -10.52 -5.97
CA TYR A 144 -6.27 -11.86 -6.02
C TYR A 144 -7.75 -11.87 -6.38
N ALA A 145 -8.37 -10.72 -6.60
CA ALA A 145 -9.78 -10.59 -6.91
C ALA A 145 -10.04 -10.34 -8.40
N ALA A 146 -11.14 -10.87 -8.92
CA ALA A 146 -11.60 -10.62 -10.28
C ALA A 146 -13.12 -10.66 -10.34
N LEU A 147 -13.74 -9.77 -11.16
CA LEU A 147 -15.17 -9.81 -11.47
C LEU A 147 -15.51 -10.95 -12.46
N ALA A 148 -14.57 -11.32 -13.32
CA ALA A 148 -14.75 -12.34 -14.35
C ALA A 148 -13.45 -13.09 -14.65
N PRO A 149 -13.52 -14.32 -15.21
CA PRO A 149 -12.35 -15.06 -15.65
C PRO A 149 -11.54 -14.30 -16.71
N GLY A 150 -10.21 -14.49 -16.68
CA GLY A 150 -9.33 -13.98 -17.72
C GLY A 150 -8.44 -12.79 -17.35
N HIS A 151 -8.50 -12.32 -16.15
CA HIS A 151 -7.55 -11.34 -15.64
C HIS A 151 -6.12 -11.93 -15.53
N HIS A 152 -5.08 -11.12 -15.57
CA HIS A 152 -3.69 -11.57 -15.75
C HIS A 152 -3.03 -12.20 -14.52
N HIS A 153 -3.60 -12.12 -13.32
CA HIS A 153 -3.02 -12.78 -12.15
C HIS A 153 -3.37 -14.29 -12.12
N PRO A 154 -2.40 -15.20 -11.93
CA PRO A 154 -2.62 -16.65 -12.01
C PRO A 154 -3.48 -17.22 -10.88
N THR A 155 -3.52 -16.58 -9.69
CA THR A 155 -4.24 -17.08 -8.51
C THR A 155 -5.42 -16.17 -8.18
N ARG A 156 -6.49 -16.25 -8.97
CA ARG A 156 -7.63 -15.37 -8.79
C ARG A 156 -8.85 -16.06 -8.28
N SER A 157 -9.58 -15.27 -7.50
CA SER A 157 -10.88 -15.62 -6.97
C SER A 157 -11.93 -14.65 -7.51
N GLU A 158 -12.96 -15.19 -8.15
CA GLU A 158 -14.11 -14.38 -8.55
C GLU A 158 -14.82 -13.86 -7.30
N CYS A 159 -15.07 -12.57 -7.25
CA CYS A 159 -15.92 -11.95 -6.25
C CYS A 159 -16.63 -10.73 -6.83
N THR A 160 -17.79 -10.41 -6.30
CA THR A 160 -18.54 -9.20 -6.61
C THR A 160 -18.04 -8.03 -5.74
N VAL A 161 -18.51 -6.82 -6.04
CA VAL A 161 -18.26 -5.63 -5.20
C VAL A 161 -18.81 -5.85 -3.79
N ASP A 162 -19.99 -6.51 -3.66
CA ASP A 162 -20.60 -6.80 -2.36
C ASP A 162 -19.86 -7.90 -1.59
N ASP A 163 -19.30 -8.92 -2.30
CA ASP A 163 -18.45 -9.93 -1.67
C ASP A 163 -17.17 -9.30 -1.12
N ALA A 164 -16.53 -8.40 -1.88
CA ALA A 164 -15.36 -7.65 -1.45
C ALA A 164 -15.66 -6.81 -0.20
N GLN A 165 -16.79 -6.09 -0.19
CA GLN A 165 -17.28 -5.34 0.98
C GLN A 165 -17.45 -6.25 2.21
N THR A 166 -18.18 -7.35 2.05
CA THR A 166 -18.48 -8.28 3.14
C THR A 166 -17.21 -8.93 3.70
N TRP A 167 -16.29 -9.30 2.82
CA TRP A 167 -15.01 -9.88 3.21
C TRP A 167 -14.18 -8.87 4.01
N LEU A 168 -14.04 -7.65 3.51
CA LEU A 168 -13.23 -6.59 4.14
C LEU A 168 -13.80 -6.20 5.51
N GLU A 169 -15.12 -6.05 5.62
CA GLU A 169 -15.80 -5.81 6.90
C GLU A 169 -15.55 -6.94 7.90
N THR A 170 -15.56 -8.19 7.43
CA THR A 170 -15.29 -9.36 8.28
C THR A 170 -13.86 -9.33 8.81
N MET A 171 -12.85 -9.06 7.94
CA MET A 171 -11.45 -9.06 8.36
C MET A 171 -11.16 -7.88 9.32
N LEU A 172 -11.58 -6.67 8.98
CA LEU A 172 -11.41 -5.49 9.83
C LEU A 172 -12.23 -5.58 11.13
N GLY A 173 -13.42 -6.17 11.08
CA GLY A 173 -14.23 -6.44 12.26
C GLY A 173 -13.53 -7.38 13.23
N THR A 174 -12.95 -8.48 12.73
CA THR A 174 -12.15 -9.41 13.55
C THR A 174 -10.99 -8.72 14.25
N MET A 175 -10.29 -7.81 13.58
CA MET A 175 -9.20 -7.03 14.21
C MET A 175 -9.72 -6.16 15.34
N ARG A 176 -10.80 -5.39 15.08
CA ARG A 176 -11.41 -4.50 16.09
C ARG A 176 -11.93 -5.25 17.31
N ASP A 177 -12.52 -6.42 17.12
CA ASP A 177 -13.02 -7.26 18.21
C ASP A 177 -11.90 -7.73 19.14
N GLN A 178 -10.72 -8.02 18.60
CA GLN A 178 -9.59 -8.50 19.38
C GLN A 178 -8.73 -7.37 19.96
N TRP A 179 -8.70 -6.22 19.28
CA TRP A 179 -7.88 -5.07 19.67
C TRP A 179 -8.67 -3.76 19.50
N PRO A 180 -9.58 -3.43 20.42
CA PRO A 180 -10.50 -2.28 20.28
C PRO A 180 -9.83 -0.93 20.09
N ASP A 181 -8.67 -0.71 20.69
CA ASP A 181 -7.92 0.54 20.63
C ASP A 181 -6.88 0.58 19.50
N GLY A 182 -6.77 -0.49 18.70
CA GLY A 182 -5.85 -0.58 17.57
C GLY A 182 -6.36 0.18 16.34
N ARG A 183 -5.45 0.48 15.44
CA ARG A 183 -5.78 1.06 14.12
C ARG A 183 -5.66 -0.03 13.05
N PHE A 184 -6.60 -0.07 12.11
CA PHE A 184 -6.68 -1.15 11.13
C PHE A 184 -6.88 -0.61 9.73
N TRP A 185 -6.13 -1.16 8.78
CA TRP A 185 -6.11 -0.73 7.39
C TRP A 185 -6.20 -1.91 6.43
N PHE A 186 -6.32 -1.59 5.17
CA PHE A 186 -6.19 -2.52 4.07
C PHE A 186 -5.29 -1.91 2.99
N GLY A 187 -4.25 -2.63 2.54
CA GLY A 187 -3.35 -2.18 1.49
C GLY A 187 -3.98 -2.38 0.11
N PHE A 188 -4.31 -1.29 -0.55
CA PHE A 188 -4.79 -1.28 -1.93
C PHE A 188 -3.66 -0.91 -2.88
N ASP A 189 -3.61 -1.58 -4.04
CA ASP A 189 -2.78 -1.16 -5.17
C ASP A 189 -3.33 0.10 -5.85
N ASP A 190 -2.57 0.69 -6.79
CA ASP A 190 -2.98 1.91 -7.48
C ASP A 190 -4.05 1.66 -8.56
N ASP A 191 -4.21 0.43 -9.06
CA ASP A 191 -5.27 0.06 -10.01
C ASP A 191 -6.67 0.29 -9.45
N LEU A 192 -6.84 0.27 -8.13
CA LEU A 192 -8.09 0.62 -7.45
C LEU A 192 -8.72 1.90 -7.99
N TRP A 193 -7.89 2.90 -8.31
CA TRP A 193 -8.35 4.26 -8.63
C TRP A 193 -8.80 4.42 -10.09
N PHE A 194 -8.46 3.48 -10.98
CA PHE A 194 -8.71 3.65 -12.42
C PHE A 194 -9.05 2.38 -13.23
N VAL A 195 -9.18 1.22 -12.61
CA VAL A 195 -9.62 0.00 -13.32
C VAL A 195 -11.11 -0.24 -13.08
N ASP A 196 -11.93 -0.05 -14.11
CA ASP A 196 -13.40 -0.09 -14.00
C ASP A 196 -13.98 -1.46 -13.61
N ASP A 197 -13.37 -2.55 -14.08
CA ASP A 197 -13.85 -3.91 -13.92
C ASP A 197 -13.17 -4.66 -12.76
N HIS A 198 -12.79 -3.96 -11.69
CA HIS A 198 -12.22 -4.53 -10.49
C HIS A 198 -13.26 -4.58 -9.35
N PRO A 199 -13.39 -5.70 -8.60
CA PRO A 199 -14.39 -5.82 -7.53
C PRO A 199 -14.13 -4.92 -6.31
N PHE A 200 -12.85 -4.62 -6.02
CA PHE A 200 -12.53 -3.56 -5.06
C PHE A 200 -12.63 -2.20 -5.76
N THR A 201 -13.25 -1.24 -5.10
CA THR A 201 -13.54 0.08 -5.66
C THR A 201 -13.02 1.18 -4.73
N PRO A 202 -12.87 2.43 -5.20
CA PRO A 202 -12.50 3.56 -4.35
C PRO A 202 -13.41 3.72 -3.13
N ARG A 203 -14.71 3.37 -3.23
CA ARG A 203 -15.64 3.37 -2.10
C ARG A 203 -15.11 2.52 -0.94
N HIS A 204 -14.58 1.31 -1.20
CA HIS A 204 -14.01 0.47 -0.15
C HIS A 204 -12.84 1.17 0.57
N ALA A 205 -11.93 1.81 -0.18
CA ALA A 205 -10.80 2.51 0.39
C ALA A 205 -11.20 3.71 1.26
N VAL A 206 -12.21 4.47 0.82
CA VAL A 206 -12.62 5.69 1.52
C VAL A 206 -13.64 5.47 2.64
N THR A 207 -14.21 4.26 2.78
CA THR A 207 -15.19 3.97 3.83
C THR A 207 -14.71 2.94 4.85
N GLN A 208 -13.71 2.11 4.52
CA GLN A 208 -13.25 1.03 5.37
C GLN A 208 -11.91 1.38 6.04
N GLY A 209 -11.67 0.77 7.22
CA GLY A 209 -10.44 0.97 7.98
C GLY A 209 -10.30 2.35 8.62
N SER A 210 -9.18 2.55 9.30
CA SER A 210 -8.87 3.76 10.11
C SER A 210 -8.40 4.95 9.26
N ALA A 211 -7.93 4.71 8.05
CA ALA A 211 -7.53 5.70 7.06
C ALA A 211 -7.67 5.12 5.65
N THR A 212 -7.68 5.98 4.64
CA THR A 212 -7.51 5.54 3.25
C THR A 212 -6.04 5.34 2.98
N THR A 213 -5.66 4.12 2.59
CA THR A 213 -4.30 3.79 2.15
C THR A 213 -4.14 4.02 0.66
N VAL A 214 -2.96 4.47 0.26
CA VAL A 214 -2.58 4.71 -1.13
C VAL A 214 -1.21 4.09 -1.39
N HIS A 215 -1.09 3.30 -2.46
CA HIS A 215 0.17 2.89 -3.05
C HIS A 215 0.40 3.69 -4.32
N SER A 216 1.63 4.06 -4.61
CA SER A 216 1.96 4.93 -5.74
C SER A 216 3.19 4.42 -6.49
N TRP A 217 2.92 3.81 -7.66
CA TRP A 217 3.95 3.17 -8.45
C TRP A 217 4.06 3.77 -9.87
N VAL A 218 5.12 4.54 -10.09
CA VAL A 218 5.35 5.22 -11.38
C VAL A 218 5.77 4.27 -12.51
N PHE A 219 6.22 3.06 -12.21
CA PHE A 219 6.73 2.14 -13.24
C PHE A 219 5.64 1.51 -14.12
N ALA A 220 4.40 1.40 -13.61
CA ALA A 220 3.32 0.70 -14.31
C ALA A 220 2.74 1.50 -15.47
N GLN A 221 2.40 2.76 -15.25
CA GLN A 221 1.70 3.59 -16.24
C GLN A 221 2.39 4.95 -16.48
N VAL A 222 2.76 5.66 -15.40
CA VAL A 222 3.28 7.03 -15.48
C VAL A 222 4.63 7.09 -16.18
N GLY A 223 5.58 6.24 -15.76
CA GLY A 223 6.91 6.18 -16.35
C GLY A 223 6.91 5.81 -17.84
N PRO A 224 6.19 4.75 -18.26
CA PRO A 224 6.05 4.41 -19.68
C PRO A 224 5.43 5.53 -20.54
N ARG A 225 4.47 6.29 -19.99
CA ARG A 225 3.82 7.37 -20.71
C ARG A 225 4.67 8.63 -20.84
N PHE A 226 5.27 9.06 -19.73
CA PHE A 226 5.88 10.40 -19.65
C PHE A 226 7.42 10.36 -19.74
N GLY A 227 8.03 9.23 -19.45
CA GLY A 227 9.48 9.07 -19.49
C GLY A 227 10.19 9.60 -18.22
N GLU A 228 11.50 9.34 -18.18
CA GLU A 228 12.39 9.75 -17.11
C GLU A 228 12.44 11.27 -16.94
N GLY A 229 12.46 11.75 -15.69
CA GLY A 229 12.60 13.16 -15.35
C GLY A 229 11.36 14.02 -15.60
N HIS A 230 10.27 13.46 -16.12
CA HIS A 230 9.05 14.22 -16.29
C HIS A 230 8.37 14.51 -14.94
N PRO A 231 7.84 15.74 -14.71
CA PRO A 231 7.19 16.11 -13.45
C PRO A 231 6.03 15.19 -13.03
N ALA A 232 5.35 14.57 -13.97
CA ALA A 232 4.29 13.60 -13.68
C ALA A 232 4.72 12.49 -12.71
N LEU A 233 6.01 12.10 -12.71
CA LEU A 233 6.51 11.05 -11.82
C LEU A 233 6.50 11.52 -10.36
N THR A 234 6.89 12.75 -10.10
CA THR A 234 6.96 13.31 -8.73
C THR A 234 5.60 13.80 -8.22
N TRP A 235 4.68 14.14 -9.12
CA TRP A 235 3.32 14.54 -8.78
C TRP A 235 2.34 13.38 -8.62
N PHE A 236 2.67 12.18 -9.12
CA PHE A 236 1.74 11.05 -9.12
C PHE A 236 1.23 10.65 -7.73
N PRO A 237 2.09 10.54 -6.67
CA PRO A 237 1.58 10.23 -5.33
C PRO A 237 0.57 11.27 -4.84
N ARG A 238 0.82 12.55 -5.12
CA ARG A 238 -0.11 13.63 -4.75
C ARG A 238 -1.43 13.53 -5.51
N TYR A 239 -1.39 13.20 -6.79
CA TYR A 239 -2.60 12.98 -7.59
C TYR A 239 -3.48 11.87 -7.02
N LEU A 240 -2.90 10.73 -6.64
CA LEU A 240 -3.64 9.62 -6.03
C LEU A 240 -4.28 10.02 -4.68
N LEU A 241 -3.59 10.81 -3.87
CA LEU A 241 -4.17 11.35 -2.63
C LEU A 241 -5.32 12.32 -2.89
N GLU A 242 -5.25 13.14 -3.93
CA GLU A 242 -6.37 13.99 -4.34
C GLU A 242 -7.56 13.17 -4.89
N LEU A 243 -7.31 12.06 -5.61
CA LEU A 243 -8.36 11.10 -5.99
C LEU A 243 -9.02 10.50 -4.74
N ALA A 244 -8.24 10.02 -3.77
CA ALA A 244 -8.76 9.49 -2.52
C ALA A 244 -9.67 10.51 -1.80
N ARG A 245 -9.28 11.76 -1.78
CA ARG A 245 -10.09 12.86 -1.21
C ARG A 245 -11.37 13.12 -2.02
N ALA A 246 -11.26 13.10 -3.36
CA ALA A 246 -12.42 13.32 -4.23
C ALA A 246 -13.49 12.24 -4.12
N TRP A 247 -13.09 11.01 -3.84
CA TRP A 247 -14.00 9.88 -3.60
C TRP A 247 -14.57 9.86 -2.18
N SER A 248 -13.92 10.49 -1.20
CA SER A 248 -14.39 10.50 0.19
C SER A 248 -15.55 11.47 0.41
N HIS A 249 -16.62 10.99 1.05
CA HIS A 249 -17.68 11.85 1.57
C HIS A 249 -17.33 12.48 2.92
N ASP A 250 -16.26 12.02 3.57
CA ASP A 250 -15.72 12.57 4.80
C ASP A 250 -14.48 13.42 4.47
N PRO A 251 -14.56 14.76 4.57
CA PRO A 251 -13.45 15.66 4.28
C PRO A 251 -12.29 15.52 5.28
N GLU A 252 -12.55 15.00 6.48
CA GLU A 252 -11.58 14.79 7.55
C GLU A 252 -11.00 13.38 7.57
N ARG A 253 -11.39 12.52 6.59
CA ARG A 253 -10.87 11.15 6.54
C ARG A 253 -9.36 11.16 6.42
N PRO A 254 -8.65 10.45 7.33
CA PRO A 254 -7.20 10.37 7.29
C PRO A 254 -6.70 9.63 6.04
N LEU A 255 -5.53 10.02 5.56
CA LEU A 255 -4.83 9.41 4.45
C LEU A 255 -3.49 8.85 4.92
N TRP A 256 -3.10 7.70 4.37
CA TRP A 256 -1.78 7.12 4.53
C TRP A 256 -1.21 6.74 3.16
N LEU A 257 -0.18 7.44 2.71
CA LEU A 257 0.62 7.01 1.57
C LEU A 257 1.50 5.84 2.04
N GLN A 258 0.96 4.64 1.90
CA GLN A 258 1.49 3.41 2.50
C GLN A 258 2.65 2.83 1.70
N GLU A 259 2.68 3.13 0.38
CA GLU A 259 3.83 2.82 -0.48
C GLU A 259 4.09 3.95 -1.48
N VAL A 260 5.35 4.32 -1.57
CA VAL A 260 5.93 5.18 -2.60
C VAL A 260 7.41 4.84 -2.72
N GLY A 261 7.93 4.76 -3.93
CA GLY A 261 9.32 4.36 -4.15
C GLY A 261 9.92 4.96 -5.42
N ALA A 262 11.23 4.76 -5.60
CA ALA A 262 12.00 5.27 -6.75
C ALA A 262 12.50 4.10 -7.62
N PRO A 263 11.65 3.52 -8.50
CA PRO A 263 12.05 2.40 -9.34
C PRO A 263 13.09 2.82 -10.38
N ARG A 264 14.24 2.16 -10.37
CA ARG A 264 15.41 2.52 -11.21
C ARG A 264 15.15 2.45 -12.72
N THR A 265 14.09 1.78 -13.12
CA THR A 265 13.65 1.76 -14.53
C THR A 265 13.20 3.13 -15.05
N HIS A 266 12.78 4.04 -14.16
CA HIS A 266 12.28 5.39 -14.51
C HIS A 266 12.88 6.50 -13.65
N VAL A 267 13.54 6.14 -12.55
CA VAL A 267 14.22 7.07 -11.62
C VAL A 267 15.64 6.55 -11.40
N PRO A 268 16.61 6.87 -12.29
CA PRO A 268 17.98 6.38 -12.15
C PRO A 268 18.66 6.92 -10.90
N ASP A 269 19.73 6.25 -10.46
CA ASP A 269 20.48 6.61 -9.24
C ASP A 269 20.90 8.08 -9.20
N SER A 270 21.27 8.65 -10.36
CA SER A 270 21.68 10.06 -10.46
C SER A 270 20.59 11.08 -10.14
N SER A 271 19.32 10.69 -10.24
CA SER A 271 18.16 11.55 -9.97
C SER A 271 17.35 11.12 -8.75
N SER A 272 17.70 10.01 -8.08
CA SER A 272 16.91 9.45 -6.99
C SER A 272 16.71 10.39 -5.80
N ALA A 273 17.76 11.10 -5.37
CA ALA A 273 17.67 12.09 -4.31
C ALA A 273 16.80 13.29 -4.70
N ALA A 274 16.89 13.77 -5.94
CA ALA A 274 16.04 14.84 -6.45
C ALA A 274 14.57 14.39 -6.57
N PHE A 275 14.33 13.16 -7.05
CA PHE A 275 13.00 12.56 -7.07
C PHE A 275 12.40 12.49 -5.67
N MET A 276 13.16 11.99 -4.68
CA MET A 276 12.76 11.94 -3.28
C MET A 276 12.34 13.33 -2.78
N THR A 277 13.21 14.31 -2.89
CA THR A 277 12.95 15.65 -2.36
C THR A 277 11.75 16.33 -3.03
N THR A 278 11.64 16.23 -4.36
CA THR A 278 10.52 16.83 -5.10
C THR A 278 9.19 16.14 -4.76
N THR A 279 9.19 14.80 -4.71
CA THR A 279 8.01 14.04 -4.33
C THR A 279 7.55 14.40 -2.93
N MET A 280 8.45 14.37 -1.93
CA MET A 280 8.10 14.69 -0.54
C MET A 280 7.62 16.14 -0.38
N ALA A 281 8.26 17.09 -1.08
CA ALA A 281 7.83 18.50 -1.07
C ALA A 281 6.39 18.65 -1.58
N SER A 282 5.98 17.91 -2.63
CA SER A 282 4.62 17.94 -3.17
C SER A 282 3.57 17.46 -2.17
N LEU A 283 3.96 16.66 -1.18
CA LEU A 283 3.08 16.01 -0.20
C LEU A 283 2.88 16.86 1.07
N THR A 284 3.76 17.80 1.38
CA THR A 284 3.75 18.58 2.64
C THR A 284 2.46 19.34 2.88
N SER A 285 1.76 19.74 1.81
CA SER A 285 0.50 20.52 1.89
C SER A 285 -0.76 19.65 1.79
N THR A 286 -0.66 18.32 1.82
CA THR A 286 -1.81 17.42 1.65
C THR A 286 -2.69 17.41 2.89
N PRO A 287 -3.96 17.87 2.82
CA PRO A 287 -4.87 17.77 3.96
C PRO A 287 -5.17 16.31 4.32
N GLY A 288 -5.15 16.00 5.61
CA GLY A 288 -5.47 14.66 6.13
C GLY A 288 -4.36 13.63 5.96
N LEU A 289 -3.22 13.95 5.37
CA LEU A 289 -2.11 13.01 5.24
C LEU A 289 -1.40 12.84 6.60
N GLU A 290 -1.61 11.68 7.22
CA GLU A 290 -1.05 11.35 8.54
C GLU A 290 0.32 10.69 8.46
N ALA A 291 0.55 9.87 7.44
CA ALA A 291 1.79 9.12 7.30
C ALA A 291 2.20 8.89 5.83
N ILE A 292 3.52 8.78 5.64
CA ILE A 292 4.16 8.35 4.41
C ILE A 292 5.11 7.21 4.76
N THR A 293 5.05 6.10 4.02
CA THR A 293 5.94 4.95 4.20
C THR A 293 6.64 4.64 2.89
N TRP A 294 7.95 4.80 2.88
CA TRP A 294 8.77 4.55 1.69
C TRP A 294 8.91 3.06 1.41
N TRP A 295 8.80 2.66 0.17
CA TRP A 295 9.16 1.32 -0.27
C TRP A 295 10.55 1.34 -0.87
N CYS A 296 11.54 0.77 -0.23
CA CYS A 296 11.51 0.02 1.02
C CYS A 296 12.74 0.36 1.89
N SER A 297 12.98 -0.36 2.97
CA SER A 297 14.13 -0.07 3.83
C SER A 297 15.46 -0.50 3.21
N HIS A 298 15.60 -1.74 2.74
CA HIS A 298 16.86 -2.28 2.21
C HIS A 298 16.70 -2.86 0.81
N ASP A 299 17.76 -2.74 0.03
CA ASP A 299 17.89 -3.40 -1.26
C ASP A 299 17.87 -4.93 -1.12
N VAL A 300 17.32 -5.63 -2.11
CA VAL A 300 17.32 -7.09 -2.18
C VAL A 300 18.70 -7.59 -2.62
N SER A 301 19.22 -8.64 -1.96
CA SER A 301 20.46 -9.28 -2.40
C SER A 301 20.28 -9.94 -3.76
N ARG A 302 21.25 -9.74 -4.65
CA ARG A 302 21.29 -10.43 -5.96
C ARG A 302 21.61 -11.91 -5.88
N ASP A 303 21.88 -12.44 -4.68
CA ASP A 303 21.95 -13.89 -4.43
C ASP A 303 20.55 -14.53 -4.44
N LEU A 304 19.51 -13.73 -4.24
CA LEU A 304 18.11 -14.12 -4.44
C LEU A 304 17.73 -13.87 -5.90
N LEU A 305 17.26 -14.91 -6.57
CA LEU A 305 16.96 -14.88 -8.00
C LEU A 305 15.48 -14.61 -8.27
N ASP A 306 15.16 -14.43 -9.56
CA ASP A 306 13.79 -14.33 -10.10
C ASP A 306 13.01 -13.06 -9.71
N PHE A 307 13.68 -12.02 -9.15
CA PHE A 307 13.08 -10.71 -9.01
C PHE A 307 13.12 -9.92 -10.33
N PRO A 308 12.10 -9.13 -10.65
CA PRO A 308 12.23 -8.07 -11.64
C PRO A 308 13.38 -7.12 -11.29
N GLU A 309 14.09 -6.61 -12.29
CA GLU A 309 15.29 -5.78 -12.07
C GLU A 309 15.04 -4.58 -11.14
N LEU A 310 13.83 -3.99 -11.20
CA LEU A 310 13.45 -2.83 -10.39
C LEU A 310 13.47 -3.14 -8.87
N GLU A 311 13.17 -4.36 -8.46
CA GLU A 311 13.04 -4.75 -7.04
C GLU A 311 14.37 -4.78 -6.30
N TYR A 312 15.49 -5.01 -7.03
CA TYR A 312 16.80 -5.15 -6.39
C TYR A 312 17.35 -3.86 -5.78
N SER A 313 16.78 -2.69 -6.10
CA SER A 313 17.37 -1.40 -5.76
C SER A 313 16.39 -0.33 -5.26
N LEU A 314 15.25 -0.76 -4.70
CA LEU A 314 14.22 0.15 -4.15
C LEU A 314 14.53 0.65 -2.73
N GLY A 315 15.48 0.03 -2.03
CA GLY A 315 15.80 0.33 -0.63
C GLY A 315 16.32 1.74 -0.40
N LEU A 316 16.06 2.30 0.78
CA LEU A 316 16.76 3.47 1.33
C LEU A 316 18.21 3.12 1.68
N PHE A 317 18.45 1.88 2.04
CA PHE A 317 19.79 1.34 2.31
C PHE A 317 20.15 0.30 1.26
N THR A 318 21.45 0.18 0.99
CA THR A 318 21.98 -1.00 0.31
C THR A 318 21.74 -2.26 1.18
N LYS A 319 21.85 -3.45 0.59
CA LYS A 319 21.77 -4.71 1.35
C LYS A 319 22.80 -4.81 2.49
N ASP A 320 23.88 -4.04 2.43
CA ASP A 320 24.93 -4.00 3.47
C ASP A 320 24.70 -2.88 4.51
N GLY A 321 23.51 -2.28 4.55
CA GLY A 321 23.10 -1.26 5.52
C GLY A 321 23.70 0.13 5.29
N LYS A 322 24.20 0.44 4.09
CA LYS A 322 24.69 1.79 3.79
C LYS A 322 23.54 2.67 3.30
N PRO A 323 23.31 3.84 3.92
CA PRO A 323 22.28 4.75 3.44
C PRO A 323 22.62 5.27 2.02
N LYS A 324 21.60 5.29 1.16
CA LYS A 324 21.69 5.76 -0.22
C LYS A 324 21.42 7.28 -0.28
N PRO A 325 21.73 7.97 -1.39
CA PRO A 325 21.52 9.41 -1.51
C PRO A 325 20.07 9.85 -1.22
N GLU A 326 19.08 9.09 -1.65
CA GLU A 326 17.67 9.35 -1.37
C GLU A 326 17.32 9.20 0.11
N ALA A 327 17.97 8.31 0.83
CA ALA A 327 17.76 8.15 2.29
C ALA A 327 18.29 9.36 3.06
N LEU A 328 19.46 9.86 2.68
CA LEU A 328 20.04 11.07 3.27
C LEU A 328 19.18 12.30 2.94
N ALA A 329 18.71 12.40 1.69
CA ALA A 329 17.82 13.48 1.27
C ALA A 329 16.47 13.45 2.06
N LEU A 330 15.92 12.26 2.32
CA LEU A 330 14.72 12.11 3.16
C LEU A 330 15.00 12.56 4.59
N SER A 331 16.11 12.11 5.18
CA SER A 331 16.52 12.48 6.55
C SER A 331 16.64 14.01 6.71
N ASP A 332 17.23 14.69 5.74
CA ASP A 332 17.35 16.16 5.74
C ASP A 332 15.99 16.87 5.69
N MET A 333 14.96 16.25 5.10
CA MET A 333 13.61 16.81 4.96
C MET A 333 12.70 16.54 6.17
N LEU A 334 13.03 15.61 7.06
CA LEU A 334 12.16 15.20 8.15
C LEU A 334 11.65 16.36 9.02
N PRO A 335 12.46 17.37 9.39
CA PRO A 335 11.95 18.50 10.16
C PRO A 335 10.81 19.24 9.45
N ASP A 336 10.88 19.42 8.15
CA ASP A 336 9.85 20.09 7.36
C ASP A 336 8.60 19.20 7.20
N LEU A 337 8.80 17.89 7.00
CA LEU A 337 7.71 16.92 6.88
C LEU A 337 6.94 16.76 8.19
N HIS A 338 7.62 16.67 9.33
CA HIS A 338 6.99 16.60 10.65
C HIS A 338 6.19 17.85 10.98
N ASN A 339 6.67 19.03 10.56
CA ASN A 339 6.03 20.33 10.79
C ASN A 339 5.11 20.76 9.64
N ALA A 340 4.90 19.92 8.64
CA ALA A 340 4.06 20.22 7.48
C ALA A 340 2.64 20.63 7.90
N GLN A 341 2.15 21.71 7.29
CA GLN A 341 0.81 22.22 7.56
C GLN A 341 -0.06 22.03 6.31
N PRO A 342 -1.24 21.42 6.47
CA PRO A 342 -2.17 21.29 5.36
C PRO A 342 -2.57 22.67 4.82
N GLN A 343 -2.57 22.78 3.50
CA GLN A 343 -3.06 24.00 2.84
C GLN A 343 -4.41 23.70 2.18
N HIS A 344 -5.44 24.40 2.62
CA HIS A 344 -6.73 24.36 1.93
C HIS A 344 -6.62 25.16 0.63
N GLN A 345 -6.84 24.47 -0.47
CA GLN A 345 -6.87 25.10 -1.79
C GLN A 345 -8.25 25.73 -2.02
N LEU A 346 -8.25 26.97 -2.51
CA LEU A 346 -9.47 27.73 -2.80
C LEU A 346 -9.87 27.65 -4.28
N ASP A 347 -9.05 26.98 -5.12
CA ASP A 347 -9.25 26.95 -6.57
C ASP A 347 -10.41 26.02 -6.96
N GLU A 348 -11.03 26.32 -8.10
CA GLU A 348 -12.05 25.44 -8.69
C GLU A 348 -11.44 24.05 -8.97
N PRO A 349 -12.11 22.96 -8.58
CA PRO A 349 -11.59 21.63 -8.76
C PRO A 349 -11.67 21.21 -10.24
N LEU A 350 -10.72 20.37 -10.67
CA LEU A 350 -10.91 19.57 -11.87
C LEU A 350 -11.93 18.48 -11.58
N GLU A 351 -12.98 18.42 -12.38
CA GLU A 351 -14.09 17.50 -12.15
C GLU A 351 -13.99 16.28 -13.05
N PHE A 352 -14.38 15.14 -12.50
CA PHE A 352 -14.56 13.91 -13.24
C PHE A 352 -15.87 13.23 -12.86
N SER A 353 -16.38 12.36 -13.74
CA SER A 353 -17.65 11.66 -13.51
C SER A 353 -17.42 10.17 -13.38
N ALA A 354 -17.92 9.57 -12.30
CA ALA A 354 -17.92 8.12 -12.07
C ALA A 354 -19.07 7.72 -11.14
N ASN A 355 -19.41 6.45 -11.12
CA ASN A 355 -20.39 5.91 -10.19
C ASN A 355 -19.71 5.64 -8.83
N TRP A 356 -20.15 6.30 -7.78
CA TRP A 356 -19.55 6.18 -6.45
C TRP A 356 -19.72 4.78 -5.84
N ASP A 357 -20.86 4.11 -6.09
CA ASP A 357 -21.16 2.80 -5.49
C ASP A 357 -20.38 1.66 -6.15
N THR A 358 -20.28 1.68 -7.48
CA THR A 358 -19.65 0.60 -8.26
C THR A 358 -18.23 0.93 -8.73
N GLY A 359 -17.84 2.20 -8.69
CA GLY A 359 -16.59 2.68 -9.25
C GLY A 359 -16.58 2.76 -10.78
N ALA A 360 -17.69 2.46 -11.46
CA ALA A 360 -17.76 2.51 -12.93
C ALA A 360 -17.48 3.91 -13.47
N GLY A 361 -16.67 4.01 -14.51
CA GLY A 361 -16.23 5.28 -15.11
C GLY A 361 -14.96 5.86 -14.49
N ARG A 362 -14.36 5.20 -13.46
CA ARG A 362 -13.14 5.67 -12.83
C ARG A 362 -11.89 5.60 -13.73
N SER A 363 -11.97 4.87 -14.83
CA SER A 363 -10.88 4.80 -15.83
C SER A 363 -10.51 6.17 -16.41
N VAL A 364 -11.40 7.16 -16.39
CA VAL A 364 -11.09 8.56 -16.74
C VAL A 364 -9.97 9.15 -15.87
N CYS A 365 -9.77 8.62 -14.66
CA CYS A 365 -8.72 9.04 -13.72
C CYS A 365 -7.37 8.36 -13.99
N SER A 366 -7.28 7.42 -14.95
CA SER A 366 -6.04 6.73 -15.27
C SER A 366 -4.91 7.69 -15.62
N PRO A 367 -3.66 7.42 -15.18
CA PRO A 367 -2.48 8.16 -15.64
C PRO A 367 -2.31 8.18 -17.16
N MET A 368 -2.96 7.26 -17.88
CA MET A 368 -2.97 7.21 -19.34
C MET A 368 -3.99 8.19 -19.97
N GLY A 369 -4.88 8.79 -19.16
CA GLY A 369 -5.94 9.70 -19.62
C GLY A 369 -5.57 11.18 -19.58
N ASP A 370 -6.43 12.01 -20.18
CA ASP A 370 -6.20 13.46 -20.30
C ASP A 370 -6.38 14.19 -18.96
N LEU A 371 -7.21 13.69 -18.05
CA LEU A 371 -7.42 14.30 -16.73
C LEU A 371 -6.11 14.39 -15.95
N PHE A 372 -5.33 13.31 -15.92
CA PHE A 372 -4.04 13.31 -15.23
C PHE A 372 -3.04 14.28 -15.88
N ALA A 373 -2.95 14.29 -17.22
CA ALA A 373 -2.06 15.20 -17.92
C ALA A 373 -2.43 16.67 -17.63
N GLN A 374 -3.71 17.02 -17.72
CA GLN A 374 -4.20 18.37 -17.39
C GLN A 374 -3.92 18.73 -15.93
N TRP A 375 -4.10 17.78 -15.02
CA TRP A 375 -3.84 17.98 -13.59
C TRP A 375 -2.36 18.28 -13.33
N VAL A 376 -1.43 17.51 -13.96
CA VAL A 376 0.02 17.74 -13.85
C VAL A 376 0.41 19.08 -14.44
N ASP A 377 -0.08 19.43 -15.64
CA ASP A 377 0.21 20.71 -16.28
C ASP A 377 -0.20 21.90 -15.38
N GLN A 378 -1.36 21.81 -14.76
CA GLN A 378 -1.84 22.84 -13.84
C GLN A 378 -1.02 22.89 -12.56
N ALA A 379 -0.60 21.73 -12.02
CA ALA A 379 0.26 21.65 -10.85
C ALA A 379 1.63 22.32 -11.11
N GLU A 380 2.24 22.04 -12.26
CA GLU A 380 3.50 22.65 -12.66
C GLU A 380 3.39 24.17 -12.89
N GLN A 381 2.32 24.62 -13.54
CA GLN A 381 2.11 26.06 -13.78
C GLN A 381 1.90 26.87 -12.51
N THR A 382 1.26 26.27 -11.51
CA THR A 382 0.88 26.97 -10.28
C THR A 382 1.80 26.69 -9.10
N GLY A 383 2.62 25.62 -9.17
CA GLY A 383 3.38 25.07 -8.05
C GLY A 383 2.48 24.48 -6.94
N ARG A 384 1.23 24.17 -7.25
CA ARG A 384 0.23 23.66 -6.30
C ARG A 384 -0.59 22.54 -6.91
N ALA A 385 -0.87 21.50 -6.12
CA ALA A 385 -1.72 20.41 -6.55
C ALA A 385 -3.17 20.89 -6.77
N PRO A 386 -3.76 20.76 -7.97
CA PRO A 386 -5.16 21.06 -8.18
C PRO A 386 -6.06 20.11 -7.39
N ARG A 387 -7.21 20.60 -6.92
CA ARG A 387 -8.24 19.74 -6.33
C ARG A 387 -8.90 18.90 -7.42
N LEU A 388 -9.32 17.69 -7.03
CA LEU A 388 -10.22 16.86 -7.83
C LEU A 388 -11.61 16.84 -7.17
N ALA A 389 -12.66 16.72 -7.97
CA ALA A 389 -14.01 16.53 -7.48
C ALA A 389 -14.76 15.49 -8.32
N LEU A 390 -15.30 14.50 -7.62
CA LEU A 390 -16.19 13.51 -8.22
C LEU A 390 -17.58 14.11 -8.42
N ARG A 391 -18.09 14.09 -9.66
CA ARG A 391 -19.50 14.27 -9.96
C ARG A 391 -20.18 12.89 -10.02
N PRO A 392 -21.02 12.54 -9.04
CA PRO A 392 -21.71 11.27 -9.09
C PRO A 392 -22.59 11.17 -10.32
N THR A 393 -22.44 10.11 -11.10
CA THR A 393 -23.30 9.84 -12.25
C THR A 393 -24.50 9.02 -11.77
N PRO A 394 -25.75 9.52 -11.81
CA PRO A 394 -26.91 8.74 -11.43
C PRO A 394 -27.10 7.58 -12.41
N GLY A 395 -27.14 6.34 -11.91
CA GLY A 395 -27.82 5.23 -12.56
C GLY A 395 -27.17 4.64 -13.82
N LEU A 396 -25.84 4.64 -13.97
CA LEU A 396 -25.20 3.69 -14.88
C LEU A 396 -25.36 2.28 -14.28
N THR A 397 -26.24 1.47 -14.88
CA THR A 397 -26.32 0.05 -14.55
C THR A 397 -25.01 -0.63 -14.96
N ASP A 398 -24.58 -1.67 -14.23
CA ASP A 398 -23.32 -2.41 -14.50
C ASP A 398 -23.16 -2.86 -15.96
N ARG A 399 -24.26 -3.05 -16.68
CA ARG A 399 -24.31 -3.44 -18.08
C ARG A 399 -23.91 -2.31 -19.06
N GLU A 400 -24.25 -1.08 -18.76
CA GLU A 400 -23.95 0.09 -19.62
C GLU A 400 -22.52 0.57 -19.41
N ALA A 401 -22.01 0.46 -18.18
CA ALA A 401 -20.61 0.75 -17.84
C ALA A 401 -19.65 -0.24 -18.53
N LEU A 402 -19.96 -1.55 -18.49
CA LEU A 402 -19.19 -2.59 -19.20
C LEU A 402 -19.25 -2.46 -20.73
N ALA A 403 -20.35 -1.98 -21.28
CA ALA A 403 -20.47 -1.74 -22.72
C ALA A 403 -19.66 -0.55 -23.19
N SER A 404 -19.56 0.51 -22.39
CA SER A 404 -18.75 1.70 -22.68
C SER A 404 -17.25 1.40 -22.61
N ALA A 405 -16.81 0.61 -21.60
CA ALA A 405 -15.40 0.21 -21.44
C ALA A 405 -14.88 -0.72 -22.55
N ARG A 406 -15.77 -1.44 -23.26
CA ARG A 406 -15.41 -2.31 -24.39
C ARG A 406 -15.38 -1.58 -25.75
N ALA A 407 -15.78 -0.32 -25.79
CA ALA A 407 -15.85 0.50 -27.00
C ALA A 407 -14.64 1.44 -27.18
N HIS A 408 -13.74 1.45 -26.23
CA HIS A 408 -12.44 2.16 -26.24
C HIS A 408 -11.29 1.18 -26.03
#